data_3c73584e94a04e6e1f76bca83b700f79
#
_entry.id   3c73584e94a04e6e1f76bca83b700f79
#
_cell.length_a   1.000
_cell.length_b   1.000
_cell.length_c   1.000
_cell.angle_alpha   90.00
_cell.angle_beta   90.00
_cell.angle_gamma   90.00
#
_symmetry.space_group_name_H-M   'P 1'
#
loop_
_entity.id
_entity.type
_entity.pdbx_description
1 polymer ?
#
loop_
_entity_poly.entity_id
_entity_poly.type
_entity_poly.pdbx_seq_one_letter_code
_entity_poly.pdbx_strand_id
1 'polypeptide(L)'
;TIENTIEHIVISGGGLTLFSYYGVLKKSAEKKIWDINNIKTIYGTSAGAILSVLLCLKYDWETSDNYIINRPWEKVFNINMYLLFDIFQRKGLFDLSVIKESLKPLFLGKDIDLNITFEDFFHVTNIELHLFVTDLNEFETIDVSYKTHPKWKVIGGEPLLLFGKAEARVKGVFFFP
;
A
#
# COMPACT_ATOMS: atom_id res chain seq x y z
N THR A 1 15.78 19.47 -25.99
CA THR A 1 14.68 18.55 -25.68
C THR A 1 14.57 18.51 -24.15
N ILE A 2 13.47 19.06 -23.64
CA ILE A 2 13.12 18.88 -22.23
C ILE A 2 12.77 17.38 -22.10
N GLU A 3 13.65 16.59 -21.52
CA GLU A 3 13.29 15.23 -21.12
C GLU A 3 12.21 15.37 -20.03
N ASN A 4 10.97 15.01 -20.38
CA ASN A 4 9.88 14.96 -19.42
C ASN A 4 10.15 13.78 -18.46
N THR A 5 10.82 14.05 -17.36
CA THR A 5 11.07 13.06 -16.31
C THR A 5 9.78 12.86 -15.52
N ILE A 6 9.35 11.61 -15.39
CA ILE A 6 8.19 11.26 -14.54
C ILE A 6 8.62 11.35 -13.08
N GLU A 7 7.95 12.21 -12.33
CA GLU A 7 8.20 12.48 -10.92
C GLU A 7 7.07 12.01 -9.99
N HIS A 8 5.91 11.67 -10.56
CA HIS A 8 4.71 11.31 -9.80
C HIS A 8 4.10 10.03 -10.35
N ILE A 9 3.69 9.13 -9.47
CA ILE A 9 2.97 7.89 -9.82
C ILE A 9 1.62 7.89 -9.09
N VAL A 10 0.57 7.52 -9.82
CA VAL A 10 -0.79 7.36 -9.27
C VAL A 10 -1.24 5.94 -9.53
N ILE A 11 -1.63 5.22 -8.49
CA ILE A 11 -2.06 3.81 -8.57
C ILE A 11 -3.45 3.69 -7.98
N SER A 12 -4.42 3.36 -8.83
CA SER A 12 -5.80 3.18 -8.41
C SER A 12 -6.02 1.89 -7.60
N GLY A 13 -7.17 1.79 -6.96
CA GLY A 13 -7.65 0.55 -6.39
C GLY A 13 -8.01 -0.47 -7.49
N GLY A 14 -8.14 -1.74 -7.13
CA GLY A 14 -8.49 -2.79 -8.09
C GLY A 14 -8.41 -4.22 -7.54
N GLY A 15 -8.25 -4.40 -6.24
CA GLY A 15 -8.19 -5.73 -5.63
C GLY A 15 -7.11 -6.61 -6.26
N LEU A 16 -7.49 -7.75 -6.83
CA LEU A 16 -6.55 -8.70 -7.45
C LEU A 16 -5.85 -8.17 -8.70
N THR A 17 -6.29 -7.06 -9.29
CA THR A 17 -5.56 -6.39 -10.37
C THR A 17 -4.22 -5.81 -9.90
N LEU A 18 -3.94 -5.86 -8.58
CA LEU A 18 -2.63 -5.55 -8.00
C LEU A 18 -1.49 -6.21 -8.79
N PHE A 19 -1.63 -7.49 -9.11
CA PHE A 19 -0.59 -8.23 -9.86
C PHE A 19 -0.39 -7.68 -11.28
N SER A 20 -1.48 -7.26 -11.94
CA SER A 20 -1.41 -6.62 -13.26
C SER A 20 -0.76 -5.25 -13.18
N TYR A 21 -1.12 -4.44 -12.18
CA TYR A 21 -0.49 -3.13 -11.94
C TYR A 21 1.01 -3.27 -11.66
N TYR A 22 1.38 -4.25 -10.82
CA TYR A 22 2.78 -4.56 -10.56
C TYR A 22 3.54 -4.88 -11.85
N GLY A 23 2.98 -5.76 -12.70
CA GLY A 23 3.57 -6.11 -14.00
C GLY A 23 3.74 -4.91 -14.93
N VAL A 24 2.76 -4.00 -14.98
CA VAL A 24 2.83 -2.76 -15.76
C VAL A 24 3.92 -1.82 -15.22
N LEU A 25 3.96 -1.61 -13.91
CA LEU A 25 4.98 -0.78 -13.26
C LEU A 25 6.38 -1.31 -13.53
N LYS A 26 6.60 -2.60 -13.33
CA LYS A 26 7.88 -3.24 -13.63
C LYS A 26 8.26 -3.08 -15.10
N LYS A 27 7.35 -3.47 -16.01
CA LYS A 27 7.64 -3.44 -17.45
C LYS A 27 7.91 -2.05 -17.99
N SER A 28 7.22 -1.04 -17.49
CA SER A 28 7.45 0.36 -17.87
C SER A 28 8.78 0.89 -17.32
N ALA A 29 9.18 0.49 -16.12
CA ALA A 29 10.50 0.84 -15.57
C ALA A 29 11.63 0.16 -16.36
N GLU A 30 11.50 -1.14 -16.70
CA GLU A 30 12.46 -1.86 -17.54
C GLU A 30 12.64 -1.18 -18.92
N LYS A 31 11.55 -0.61 -19.46
CA LYS A 31 11.56 0.18 -20.71
C LYS A 31 12.07 1.61 -20.52
N LYS A 32 12.51 1.98 -19.31
CA LYS A 32 13.01 3.32 -18.96
C LYS A 32 11.98 4.44 -19.18
N ILE A 33 10.69 4.12 -19.06
CA ILE A 33 9.62 5.12 -19.11
C ILE A 33 9.65 5.97 -17.82
N TRP A 34 10.03 5.36 -16.70
CA TRP A 34 10.23 6.02 -15.42
C TRP A 34 11.36 5.34 -14.62
N ASP A 35 11.91 6.06 -13.64
CA ASP A 35 12.92 5.56 -12.70
C ASP A 35 12.50 5.94 -11.29
N ILE A 36 12.55 4.98 -10.36
CA ILE A 36 12.18 5.19 -8.95
C ILE A 36 13.01 6.30 -8.29
N ASN A 37 14.24 6.53 -8.75
CA ASN A 37 15.10 7.56 -8.21
C ASN A 37 14.64 8.99 -8.57
N ASN A 38 13.83 9.12 -9.62
CA ASN A 38 13.25 10.40 -10.03
C ASN A 38 11.87 10.65 -9.41
N ILE A 39 11.27 9.62 -8.80
CA ILE A 39 9.92 9.72 -8.23
C ILE A 39 9.97 10.51 -6.93
N LYS A 40 9.19 11.59 -6.88
CA LYS A 40 9.01 12.46 -5.71
C LYS A 40 7.79 12.10 -4.90
N THR A 41 6.71 11.70 -5.59
CA THR A 41 5.42 11.46 -4.95
C THR A 41 4.74 10.21 -5.52
N ILE A 42 4.16 9.41 -4.65
CA ILE A 42 3.33 8.26 -5.04
C ILE A 42 1.97 8.37 -4.36
N TYR A 43 0.91 8.25 -5.16
CA TYR A 43 -0.47 8.26 -4.72
C TYR A 43 -1.06 6.88 -4.87
N GLY A 44 -1.71 6.38 -3.82
CA GLY A 44 -2.30 5.04 -3.83
C GLY A 44 -3.61 4.94 -3.07
N THR A 45 -4.50 4.09 -3.58
CA THR A 45 -5.71 3.68 -2.86
C THR A 45 -5.88 2.17 -2.97
N SER A 46 -6.36 1.50 -1.91
CA SER A 46 -6.63 0.06 -1.90
C SER A 46 -5.40 -0.76 -2.31
N ALA A 47 -5.54 -1.63 -3.30
CA ALA A 47 -4.43 -2.39 -3.91
C ALA A 47 -3.27 -1.48 -4.35
N GLY A 48 -3.60 -0.30 -4.87
CA GLY A 48 -2.62 0.72 -5.23
C GLY A 48 -1.85 1.25 -4.02
N ALA A 49 -2.47 1.33 -2.84
CA ALA A 49 -1.77 1.73 -1.61
C ALA A 49 -0.67 0.72 -1.23
N ILE A 50 -0.96 -0.57 -1.36
CA ILE A 50 0.02 -1.65 -1.10
C ILE A 50 1.22 -1.52 -2.04
N LEU A 51 0.96 -1.35 -3.35
CA LEU A 51 2.01 -1.15 -4.34
C LEU A 51 2.79 0.15 -4.13
N SER A 52 2.12 1.23 -3.70
CA SER A 52 2.77 2.51 -3.39
C SER A 52 3.79 2.36 -2.26
N VAL A 53 3.41 1.67 -1.17
CA VAL A 53 4.32 1.35 -0.06
C VAL A 53 5.49 0.50 -0.56
N LEU A 54 5.23 -0.54 -1.36
CA LEU A 54 6.27 -1.39 -1.93
C LEU A 54 7.29 -0.59 -2.77
N LEU A 55 6.82 0.28 -3.65
CA LEU A 55 7.68 1.12 -4.47
C LEU A 55 8.55 2.06 -3.62
N CYS A 56 7.97 2.65 -2.56
CA CYS A 56 8.73 3.50 -1.64
C CYS A 56 9.90 2.78 -0.98
N LEU A 57 9.80 1.47 -0.75
CA LEU A 57 10.88 0.65 -0.17
C LEU A 57 12.03 0.39 -1.14
N LYS A 58 11.88 0.73 -2.42
CA LYS A 58 12.94 0.68 -3.45
C LYS A 58 13.68 -0.67 -3.51
N TYR A 59 12.95 -1.76 -3.44
CA TYR A 59 13.51 -3.07 -3.73
C TYR A 59 13.79 -3.23 -5.23
N ASP A 60 14.83 -3.98 -5.56
CA ASP A 60 15.05 -4.41 -6.95
C ASP A 60 13.91 -5.32 -7.43
N TRP A 61 13.77 -5.43 -8.76
CA TRP A 61 12.67 -6.18 -9.35
C TRP A 61 12.74 -7.69 -9.10
N GLU A 62 13.95 -8.25 -8.96
CA GLU A 62 14.12 -9.67 -8.65
C GLU A 62 13.61 -9.99 -7.25
N THR A 63 13.98 -9.21 -6.25
CA THR A 63 13.48 -9.31 -4.87
C THR A 63 11.96 -9.11 -4.84
N SER A 64 11.46 -8.12 -5.57
CA SER A 64 10.04 -7.83 -5.65
C SER A 64 9.25 -8.96 -6.31
N ASP A 65 9.76 -9.57 -7.39
CA ASP A 65 9.14 -10.73 -8.04
C ASP A 65 9.07 -11.92 -7.09
N ASN A 66 10.17 -12.24 -6.43
CA ASN A 66 10.19 -13.34 -5.48
C ASN A 66 9.19 -13.14 -4.35
N TYR A 67 8.97 -11.90 -3.97
CA TYR A 67 8.04 -11.56 -2.91
C TYR A 67 6.57 -11.51 -3.37
N ILE A 68 6.28 -10.90 -4.53
CA ILE A 68 4.91 -10.70 -5.00
C ILE A 68 4.41 -11.89 -5.80
N ILE A 69 5.23 -12.43 -6.70
CA ILE A 69 4.80 -13.44 -7.68
C ILE A 69 5.08 -14.86 -7.16
N ASN A 70 6.27 -15.09 -6.63
CA ASN A 70 6.72 -16.45 -6.27
C ASN A 70 6.36 -16.84 -4.84
N ARG A 71 5.86 -15.92 -4.02
CA ARG A 71 5.43 -16.22 -2.66
C ARG A 71 4.19 -17.13 -2.67
N PRO A 72 4.16 -18.20 -1.86
CA PRO A 72 2.99 -19.08 -1.76
C PRO A 72 1.87 -18.37 -0.96
N TRP A 73 1.15 -17.50 -1.61
CA TRP A 73 0.11 -16.66 -1.01
C TRP A 73 -1.01 -17.46 -0.34
N GLU A 74 -1.29 -18.66 -0.85
CA GLU A 74 -2.26 -19.60 -0.25
C GLU A 74 -1.87 -20.00 1.18
N LYS A 75 -0.58 -20.01 1.49
CA LYS A 75 -0.08 -20.29 2.85
C LYS A 75 -0.10 -19.06 3.75
N VAL A 76 0.01 -17.88 3.16
CA VAL A 76 -0.03 -16.60 3.89
C VAL A 76 -1.46 -16.23 4.25
N PHE A 77 -2.38 -16.42 3.33
CA PHE A 77 -3.76 -15.98 3.49
C PHE A 77 -4.69 -17.07 4.06
N ASN A 78 -4.25 -18.31 4.19
CA ASN A 78 -5.06 -19.43 4.66
C ASN A 78 -6.53 -19.38 4.15
N ILE A 79 -6.67 -19.12 2.83
CA ILE A 79 -7.95 -18.90 2.16
C ILE A 79 -8.68 -20.23 2.08
N ASN A 80 -9.59 -20.49 3.00
CA ASN A 80 -10.55 -21.57 2.86
C ASN A 80 -11.93 -20.98 2.53
N MET A 81 -12.82 -21.82 2.02
CA MET A 81 -14.19 -21.40 1.65
C MET A 81 -14.99 -20.83 2.82
N TYR A 82 -14.68 -21.19 4.07
CA TYR A 82 -15.29 -20.62 5.27
C TYR A 82 -14.90 -19.16 5.47
N LEU A 83 -13.68 -18.79 5.08
CA LEU A 83 -13.23 -17.39 5.15
C LEU A 83 -14.03 -16.49 4.20
N LEU A 84 -14.45 -16.98 3.04
CA LEU A 84 -15.31 -16.23 2.12
C LEU A 84 -16.69 -15.95 2.71
N PHE A 85 -17.26 -16.86 3.48
CA PHE A 85 -18.51 -16.64 4.20
C PHE A 85 -18.33 -15.68 5.39
N ASP A 86 -17.21 -15.78 6.11
CA ASP A 86 -16.88 -14.90 7.25
C ASP A 86 -16.61 -13.45 6.80
N ILE A 87 -16.07 -13.27 5.61
CA ILE A 87 -15.84 -11.96 4.95
C ILE A 87 -17.16 -11.21 4.76
N PHE A 88 -18.20 -11.89 4.29
CA PHE A 88 -19.53 -11.29 4.15
C PHE A 88 -20.16 -10.88 5.49
N GLN A 89 -19.87 -11.62 6.56
CA GLN A 89 -20.43 -11.34 7.89
C GLN A 89 -19.66 -10.28 8.68
N ARG A 90 -18.34 -10.19 8.52
CA ARG A 90 -17.46 -9.32 9.32
C ARG A 90 -17.19 -7.94 8.72
N LYS A 91 -17.85 -7.56 7.63
CA LYS A 91 -17.77 -6.23 6.98
C LYS A 91 -16.33 -5.77 6.62
N GLY A 92 -15.43 -6.68 6.28
CA GLY A 92 -14.08 -6.33 5.82
C GLY A 92 -13.32 -7.53 5.29
N LEU A 93 -12.66 -7.37 4.13
CA LEU A 93 -12.06 -8.46 3.38
C LEU A 93 -10.77 -8.99 4.02
N PHE A 94 -10.02 -8.14 4.71
CA PHE A 94 -8.76 -8.50 5.34
C PHE A 94 -8.63 -7.86 6.72
N ASP A 95 -8.22 -8.67 7.70
CA ASP A 95 -7.80 -8.16 8.98
C ASP A 95 -6.44 -7.43 8.81
N LEU A 96 -6.19 -6.43 9.63
CA LEU A 96 -4.92 -5.70 9.69
C LEU A 96 -3.72 -6.63 9.85
N SER A 97 -3.89 -7.73 10.59
CA SER A 97 -2.87 -8.76 10.76
C SER A 97 -2.37 -9.30 9.43
N VAL A 98 -3.25 -9.52 8.46
CA VAL A 98 -2.91 -10.04 7.13
C VAL A 98 -2.01 -9.07 6.38
N ILE A 99 -2.30 -7.77 6.44
CA ILE A 99 -1.46 -6.75 5.80
C ILE A 99 -0.13 -6.62 6.50
N LYS A 100 -0.14 -6.59 7.84
CA LYS A 100 1.11 -6.57 8.60
C LYS A 100 1.99 -7.76 8.28
N GLU A 101 1.46 -8.97 8.30
CA GLU A 101 2.21 -10.19 7.96
C GLU A 101 2.65 -10.20 6.48
N SER A 102 1.85 -9.58 5.60
CA SER A 102 2.23 -9.46 4.18
C SER A 102 3.38 -8.48 3.97
N LEU A 103 3.42 -7.36 4.66
CA LEU A 103 4.44 -6.33 4.46
C LEU A 103 5.66 -6.46 5.38
N LYS A 104 5.50 -7.16 6.51
CA LYS A 104 6.54 -7.32 7.54
C LYS A 104 7.91 -7.76 6.99
N PRO A 105 8.05 -8.79 6.13
CA PRO A 105 9.36 -9.16 5.62
C PRO A 105 10.03 -8.06 4.80
N LEU A 106 9.24 -7.24 4.09
CA LEU A 106 9.76 -6.14 3.29
C LEU A 106 10.26 -4.98 4.16
N PHE A 107 9.56 -4.67 5.23
CA PHE A 107 9.99 -3.64 6.19
C PHE A 107 11.24 -4.09 6.94
N LEU A 108 11.24 -5.32 7.47
CA LEU A 108 12.39 -5.88 8.18
C LEU A 108 13.63 -6.01 7.28
N GLY A 109 13.46 -6.36 6.01
CA GLY A 109 14.57 -6.43 5.06
C GLY A 109 15.22 -5.08 4.73
N LYS A 110 14.60 -3.97 5.16
CA LYS A 110 15.13 -2.60 5.07
C LYS A 110 15.45 -2.01 6.45
N ASP A 111 15.42 -2.81 7.51
CA ASP A 111 15.58 -2.38 8.91
C ASP A 111 14.56 -1.27 9.32
N ILE A 112 13.35 -1.34 8.75
CA ILE A 112 12.27 -0.39 9.03
C ILE A 112 11.27 -1.03 10.00
N ASP A 113 10.92 -0.30 11.07
CA ASP A 113 9.87 -0.71 12.00
C ASP A 113 8.50 -0.66 11.32
N LEU A 114 7.68 -1.70 11.56
CA LEU A 114 6.28 -1.73 11.07
C LEU A 114 5.39 -0.62 11.65
N ASN A 115 5.79 -0.05 12.77
CA ASN A 115 5.08 1.07 13.40
C ASN A 115 5.59 2.44 12.94
N ILE A 116 6.40 2.49 11.88
CA ILE A 116 6.94 3.74 11.35
C ILE A 116 5.81 4.74 11.02
N THR A 117 6.02 6.00 11.36
CA THR A 117 5.09 7.08 11.02
C THR A 117 5.26 7.53 9.57
N PHE A 118 4.27 8.24 9.02
CA PHE A 118 4.40 8.82 7.67
C PHE A 118 5.58 9.79 7.58
N GLU A 119 5.83 10.57 8.63
CA GLU A 119 6.96 11.50 8.70
C GLU A 119 8.30 10.76 8.65
N ASP A 120 8.48 9.76 9.50
CA ASP A 120 9.71 8.97 9.52
C ASP A 120 9.89 8.15 8.24
N PHE A 121 8.80 7.62 7.68
CA PHE A 121 8.84 6.89 6.42
C PHE A 121 9.27 7.78 5.25
N PHE A 122 8.80 9.02 5.21
CA PHE A 122 9.27 10.01 4.25
C PHE A 122 10.78 10.26 4.40
N HIS A 123 11.28 10.44 5.63
CA HIS A 123 12.71 10.65 5.87
C HIS A 123 13.58 9.47 5.43
N VAL A 124 13.08 8.24 5.58
CA VAL A 124 13.83 7.04 5.16
C VAL A 124 13.78 6.84 3.65
N THR A 125 12.62 7.05 3.00
CA THR A 125 12.41 6.72 1.59
C THR A 125 12.70 7.88 0.65
N ASN A 126 12.60 9.12 1.14
CA ASN A 126 12.63 10.36 0.37
C ASN A 126 11.58 10.41 -0.75
N ILE A 127 10.45 9.72 -0.54
CA ILE A 127 9.28 9.74 -1.44
C ILE A 127 8.06 10.13 -0.62
N GLU A 128 7.34 11.15 -1.08
CA GLU A 128 6.08 11.57 -0.49
C GLU A 128 4.99 10.55 -0.82
N LEU A 129 4.57 9.80 0.17
CA LEU A 129 3.50 8.81 0.04
C LEU A 129 2.16 9.42 0.42
N HIS A 130 1.19 9.33 -0.49
CA HIS A 130 -0.19 9.70 -0.27
C HIS A 130 -1.09 8.47 -0.33
N LEU A 131 -1.82 8.21 0.74
CA LEU A 131 -2.80 7.14 0.80
C LEU A 131 -4.20 7.73 0.97
N PHE A 132 -5.09 7.39 0.04
CA PHE A 132 -6.48 7.84 0.11
C PHE A 132 -7.33 6.85 0.90
N VAL A 133 -8.02 7.38 1.90
CA VAL A 133 -8.94 6.63 2.76
C VAL A 133 -10.29 7.32 2.81
N THR A 134 -11.35 6.59 3.15
CA THR A 134 -12.69 7.16 3.32
C THR A 134 -13.03 7.24 4.80
N ASP A 135 -13.41 8.42 5.27
CA ASP A 135 -14.07 8.58 6.55
C ASP A 135 -15.53 8.13 6.42
N LEU A 136 -15.91 7.11 7.18
CA LEU A 136 -17.26 6.56 7.13
C LEU A 136 -18.28 7.36 7.92
N ASN A 137 -17.87 8.27 8.78
CA ASN A 137 -18.80 9.12 9.51
C ASN A 137 -19.22 10.30 8.64
N GLU A 138 -18.28 10.93 7.97
CA GLU A 138 -18.52 12.12 7.16
C GLU A 138 -18.66 11.79 5.67
N PHE A 139 -18.37 10.53 5.27
CA PHE A 139 -18.33 10.07 3.87
C PHE A 139 -17.39 10.90 2.98
N GLU A 140 -16.28 11.35 3.57
CA GLU A 140 -15.27 12.13 2.86
C GLU A 140 -14.03 11.32 2.56
N THR A 141 -13.35 11.67 1.46
CA THR A 141 -12.04 11.12 1.15
C THR A 141 -10.96 11.93 1.85
N ILE A 142 -10.12 11.27 2.62
CA ILE A 142 -8.99 11.87 3.31
C ILE A 142 -7.70 11.48 2.59
N ASP A 143 -6.89 12.47 2.25
CA ASP A 143 -5.52 12.30 1.79
C ASP A 143 -4.59 12.25 3.00
N VAL A 144 -3.97 11.08 3.18
CA VAL A 144 -3.04 10.83 4.29
C VAL A 144 -1.61 10.79 3.76
N SER A 145 -0.81 11.72 4.25
CA SER A 145 0.61 11.85 3.93
C SER A 145 1.39 12.38 5.13
N TYR A 146 2.70 12.48 5.02
CA TYR A 146 3.51 13.08 6.07
C TYR A 146 3.18 14.58 6.31
N LYS A 147 2.63 15.26 5.30
CA LYS A 147 2.21 16.68 5.43
C LYS A 147 0.89 16.84 6.16
N THR A 148 -0.05 15.93 5.91
CA THR A 148 -1.41 16.00 6.46
C THR A 148 -1.53 15.25 7.79
N HIS A 149 -0.88 14.09 7.90
CA HIS A 149 -0.95 13.19 9.06
C HIS A 149 0.42 12.63 9.46
N PRO A 150 1.40 13.48 9.82
CA PRO A 150 2.79 13.08 10.02
C PRO A 150 2.97 11.97 11.06
N LYS A 151 2.17 11.96 12.12
CA LYS A 151 2.28 11.01 13.23
C LYS A 151 1.49 9.73 13.06
N TRP A 152 0.71 9.62 11.97
CA TRP A 152 0.01 8.37 11.67
C TRP A 152 0.99 7.32 11.16
N LYS A 153 0.70 6.05 11.48
CA LYS A 153 1.54 4.93 11.05
C LYS A 153 1.19 4.51 9.64
N VAL A 154 2.20 4.20 8.84
CA VAL A 154 2.02 3.75 7.45
C VAL A 154 1.28 2.42 7.40
N ILE A 155 1.58 1.49 8.33
CA ILE A 155 0.91 0.21 8.44
C ILE A 155 0.27 0.07 9.82
N GLY A 156 -1.01 0.40 9.88
CA GLY A 156 -1.85 0.06 11.02
C GLY A 156 -1.41 0.57 12.37
N GLY A 157 -1.42 1.86 12.52
CA GLY A 157 -1.52 2.52 13.82
C GLY A 157 -2.92 3.05 14.05
N GLU A 158 -3.26 3.41 15.28
CA GLU A 158 -4.50 4.14 15.51
C GLU A 158 -4.39 5.58 14.97
N PRO A 159 -5.40 6.04 14.24
CA PRO A 159 -6.52 5.31 13.67
C PRO A 159 -6.13 4.48 12.46
N LEU A 160 -6.79 3.36 12.29
CA LEU A 160 -6.47 2.30 11.35
C LEU A 160 -6.79 2.71 9.91
N LEU A 161 -5.79 2.96 9.10
CA LEU A 161 -5.92 3.50 7.76
C LEU A 161 -6.42 2.53 6.69
N LEU A 162 -6.30 1.24 6.91
CA LEU A 162 -6.59 0.28 5.84
C LEU A 162 -7.76 -0.67 6.13
N PHE A 163 -8.09 -0.96 7.40
CA PHE A 163 -9.12 -1.95 7.73
C PHE A 163 -9.66 -1.75 9.14
N GLY A 164 -10.86 -1.28 9.25
CA GLY A 164 -11.46 -0.79 10.47
C GLY A 164 -11.52 -1.68 11.70
N LYS A 165 -11.39 -1.06 12.87
CA LYS A 165 -12.05 -1.44 14.12
C LYS A 165 -12.79 -0.24 14.73
N ALA A 166 -13.83 -0.56 15.49
CA ALA A 166 -14.98 0.28 15.83
C ALA A 166 -14.74 1.54 16.67
N GLU A 167 -13.51 1.93 16.95
CA GLU A 167 -13.20 3.10 17.79
C GLU A 167 -12.45 4.21 17.03
N ALA A 168 -12.02 3.97 15.80
CA ALA A 168 -11.42 4.98 14.95
C ALA A 168 -12.48 5.65 14.08
N ARG A 169 -12.50 6.97 14.05
CA ARG A 169 -13.39 7.76 13.20
C ARG A 169 -13.16 7.52 11.70
N VAL A 170 -12.00 6.99 11.35
CA VAL A 170 -11.60 6.71 9.96
C VAL A 170 -11.55 5.21 9.75
N LYS A 171 -12.42 4.70 8.89
CA LYS A 171 -12.37 3.32 8.40
C LYS A 171 -11.93 3.38 6.94
N GLY A 172 -10.77 2.80 6.64
CA GLY A 172 -10.37 2.59 5.27
C GLY A 172 -11.37 1.64 4.60
N VAL A 173 -12.17 2.15 3.68
CA VAL A 173 -13.06 1.34 2.88
C VAL A 173 -12.52 1.30 1.48
N PHE A 174 -12.25 0.10 1.01
CA PHE A 174 -12.00 -0.13 -0.39
C PHE A 174 -13.33 -0.15 -1.11
N PHE A 175 -13.67 0.94 -1.79
CA PHE A 175 -14.73 0.87 -2.76
C PHE A 175 -14.19 0.20 -4.02
N PHE A 176 -14.79 -0.92 -4.37
CA PHE A 176 -14.79 -1.38 -5.75
C PHE A 176 -15.86 -0.58 -6.49
N PRO A 177 -15.55 -0.03 -7.67
CA PRO A 177 -16.59 0.49 -8.55
C PRO A 177 -17.50 -0.64 -9.02
#